data_a1325f0edb65bf35f23703f7bdfc1832
#
_entry.id   a1325f0edb65bf35f23703f7bdfc1832
#
_cell.length_a   1.000
_cell.length_b   1.000
_cell.length_c   1.000
_cell.angle_alpha   90.00
_cell.angle_beta   90.00
_cell.angle_gamma   90.00
#
_symmetry.space_group_name_H-M   'P 1'
#
loop_
_entity.id
_entity.type
_entity.pdbx_description
1 polymer ?
#
loop_
_entity_poly.entity_id
_entity_poly.type
_entity_poly.pdbx_seq_one_letter_code
_entity_poly.pdbx_strand_id
1 'polypeptide(L)' 'MNVAKALTIAGSDTSGGAGLQADLKTFQEYGVYGMTAITVLVAQNPTNNWAHDVYPLPLNALEAQIDTVLGGIG' A
#
# COMPACT_ATOMS: atom_id res chain seq x y z
N MET A 1 11.31 -10.46 21.42
CA MET A 1 10.45 -11.22 20.49
C MET A 1 10.57 -10.63 19.10
N ASN A 2 10.85 -11.46 18.12
CA ASN A 2 10.93 -11.01 16.73
C ASN A 2 9.54 -10.98 16.10
N VAL A 3 9.21 -9.86 15.50
CA VAL A 3 7.98 -9.70 14.74
C VAL A 3 8.31 -9.82 13.25
N ALA A 4 7.57 -10.66 12.55
CA ALA A 4 7.72 -10.77 11.11
C ALA A 4 7.34 -9.43 10.44
N LYS A 5 8.08 -9.07 9.40
CA LYS A 5 7.84 -7.86 8.61
C LYS A 5 7.43 -8.25 7.20
N ALA A 6 6.52 -7.50 6.63
CA ALA A 6 6.08 -7.71 5.26
C ALA A 6 5.92 -6.36 4.55
N LEU A 7 6.22 -6.36 3.25
CA LEU A 7 6.05 -5.20 2.39
C LEU A 7 4.99 -5.51 1.35
N THR A 8 4.02 -4.64 1.21
CA THR A 8 3.11 -4.65 0.06
C THR A 8 3.49 -3.54 -0.92
N ILE A 9 3.60 -3.90 -2.19
CA ILE A 9 3.81 -2.97 -3.30
C ILE A 9 2.51 -2.94 -4.08
N ALA A 10 1.71 -1.92 -3.87
CA ALA A 10 0.35 -1.91 -4.40
C ALA A 10 -0.20 -0.49 -4.52
N GLY A 11 -1.38 -0.37 -5.10
CA GLY A 11 -2.12 0.88 -5.14
C GLY A 11 -2.74 1.22 -3.80
N SER A 12 -2.91 2.51 -3.56
CA SER A 12 -3.65 3.00 -2.39
C SER A 12 -5.10 3.25 -2.79
N ASP A 13 -6.02 2.54 -2.13
CA ASP A 13 -7.46 2.71 -2.32
C ASP A 13 -7.99 3.63 -1.23
N THR A 14 -8.46 4.81 -1.63
CA THR A 14 -8.99 5.80 -0.71
C THR A 14 -10.14 5.27 0.14
N SER A 15 -10.96 4.37 -0.41
CA SER A 15 -12.08 3.76 0.33
C SER A 15 -11.65 2.73 1.37
N GLY A 16 -10.43 2.23 1.28
CA GLY A 16 -9.86 1.28 2.23
C GLY A 16 -10.24 -0.18 2.02
N GLY A 17 -11.01 -0.49 0.96
CA GLY A 17 -11.52 -1.84 0.71
C GLY A 17 -10.63 -2.72 -0.14
N ALA A 18 -9.60 -2.17 -0.77
CA ALA A 18 -8.73 -2.90 -1.68
C ALA A 18 -7.30 -2.36 -1.58
N GLY A 19 -6.41 -2.82 -2.46
CA GLY A 19 -5.04 -2.35 -2.53
C GLY A 19 -4.26 -2.58 -1.24
N LEU A 20 -3.34 -1.65 -0.94
CA LEU A 20 -2.47 -1.78 0.23
C LEU A 20 -3.24 -1.75 1.56
N GLN A 21 -4.38 -1.07 1.61
CA GLN A 21 -5.18 -1.01 2.84
C GLN A 21 -5.73 -2.39 3.21
N ALA A 22 -6.19 -3.16 2.22
CA ALA A 22 -6.63 -4.54 2.44
C ALA A 22 -5.47 -5.43 2.90
N ASP A 23 -4.27 -5.26 2.29
CA ASP A 23 -3.08 -6.02 2.66
C ASP A 23 -2.66 -5.71 4.10
N LEU A 24 -2.69 -4.44 4.52
CA LEU A 24 -2.33 -4.03 5.87
C LEU A 24 -3.27 -4.63 6.91
N LYS A 25 -4.56 -4.68 6.61
CA LYS A 25 -5.55 -5.30 7.49
C LYS A 25 -5.25 -6.79 7.68
N THR A 26 -4.90 -7.47 6.60
CA THR A 26 -4.51 -8.89 6.64
C THR A 26 -3.24 -9.09 7.46
N PHE A 27 -2.21 -8.26 7.25
CA PHE A 27 -0.97 -8.33 8.01
C PHE A 27 -1.25 -8.17 9.51
N GLN A 28 -2.09 -7.22 9.87
CA GLN A 28 -2.46 -6.98 11.28
C GLN A 28 -3.14 -8.19 11.91
N GLU A 29 -4.03 -8.86 11.17
CA GLU A 29 -4.71 -10.07 11.64
C GLU A 29 -3.72 -11.18 11.99
N TYR A 30 -2.59 -11.27 11.27
CA TYR A 30 -1.56 -12.26 11.50
C TYR A 30 -0.42 -11.78 12.40
N GLY A 31 -0.54 -10.60 12.99
CA GLY A 31 0.51 -10.04 13.85
C GLY A 31 1.79 -9.69 13.11
N VAL A 32 1.69 -9.37 11.82
CA VAL A 32 2.82 -9.01 10.97
C VAL A 32 2.95 -7.49 10.92
N TYR A 33 4.18 -6.98 11.05
CA TYR A 33 4.46 -5.56 10.87
C TYR A 33 4.42 -5.23 9.38
N GLY A 34 3.38 -4.52 8.95
CA GLY A 34 3.15 -4.20 7.55
C GLY A 34 3.78 -2.88 7.15
N MET A 35 4.46 -2.90 6.00
CA MET A 35 5.03 -1.71 5.35
C MET A 35 4.50 -1.61 3.95
N THR A 36 4.57 -0.42 3.34
CA THR A 36 3.95 -0.16 2.05
C THR A 36 4.90 0.56 1.09
N ALA A 37 4.76 0.24 -0.19
CA ALA A 37 5.27 1.06 -1.28
C ALA A 37 4.11 1.30 -2.25
N ILE A 38 3.76 2.56 -2.45
CA ILE A 38 2.58 2.95 -3.21
C ILE A 38 2.94 3.11 -4.69
N THR A 39 2.22 2.41 -5.56
CA THR A 39 2.41 2.50 -7.02
C THR A 39 1.48 3.53 -7.66
N VAL A 40 0.23 3.57 -7.21
CA VAL A 40 -0.80 4.46 -7.73
C VAL A 40 -1.72 4.87 -6.59
N LEU A 41 -2.38 6.01 -6.76
CA LEU A 41 -3.52 6.38 -5.93
C LEU A 41 -4.80 6.07 -6.70
N VAL A 42 -5.74 5.40 -6.05
CA VAL A 42 -7.03 5.08 -6.64
C VAL A 42 -8.12 5.75 -5.81
N ALA A 43 -8.87 6.64 -6.44
CA ALA A 43 -10.05 7.22 -5.84
C ALA A 43 -11.27 6.48 -6.40
N GLN A 44 -11.83 5.59 -5.59
CA GLN A 44 -12.98 4.78 -5.95
C GLN A 44 -14.19 5.30 -5.19
N ASN A 45 -15.11 5.94 -5.92
CA ASN A 45 -16.22 6.65 -5.30
C ASN A 45 -17.51 5.84 -5.43
N PRO A 46 -18.08 5.31 -4.33
CA PRO A 46 -19.31 4.54 -4.38
C PRO A 46 -20.52 5.37 -4.79
N THR A 47 -20.50 6.70 -4.59
CA THR A 47 -21.60 7.58 -5.00
C THR A 47 -21.59 7.88 -6.49
N ASN A 48 -20.52 7.52 -7.19
CA ASN A 48 -20.38 7.68 -8.64
C ASN A 48 -20.19 6.31 -9.30
N ASN A 49 -21.05 5.36 -8.92
CA ASN A 49 -21.09 4.01 -9.49
C ASN A 49 -19.74 3.29 -9.46
N TRP A 50 -18.95 3.50 -8.38
CA TRP A 50 -17.62 2.92 -8.20
C TRP A 50 -16.63 3.31 -9.29
N ALA A 51 -16.80 4.48 -9.91
CA ALA A 51 -15.84 4.99 -10.88
C ALA A 51 -14.45 5.11 -10.27
N HIS A 52 -13.43 4.69 -11.02
CA HIS A 52 -12.04 4.73 -10.59
C HIS A 52 -11.33 5.92 -11.23
N ASP A 53 -10.79 6.80 -10.40
CA ASP A 53 -9.80 7.78 -10.82
C ASP A 53 -8.43 7.26 -10.38
N VAL A 54 -7.53 7.05 -11.33
CA VAL A 54 -6.23 6.44 -11.08
C VAL A 54 -5.13 7.47 -11.32
N TYR A 55 -4.27 7.63 -10.32
CA TYR A 55 -3.17 8.58 -10.34
C TYR A 55 -1.85 7.81 -10.11
N PRO A 56 -1.15 7.43 -11.19
CA PRO A 56 0.14 6.75 -11.05
C PRO A 56 1.17 7.65 -10.39
N LEU A 57 1.97 7.10 -9.48
CA LEU A 57 3.10 7.82 -8.92
C LEU A 57 4.31 7.72 -9.87
N PRO A 58 5.21 8.75 -9.87
CA PRO A 58 6.43 8.66 -10.63
C PRO A 58 7.29 7.47 -10.18
N LEU A 59 8.04 6.88 -11.13
CA LEU A 59 8.89 5.73 -10.83
C LEU A 59 9.91 6.03 -9.73
N ASN A 60 10.48 7.22 -9.72
CA ASN A 60 11.43 7.62 -8.68
C ASN A 60 10.80 7.67 -7.29
N ALA A 61 9.50 7.97 -7.18
CA ALA A 61 8.79 7.91 -5.90
C ALA A 61 8.65 6.47 -5.40
N LEU A 62 8.39 5.53 -6.29
CA LEU A 62 8.35 4.12 -5.94
C LEU A 62 9.73 3.61 -5.52
N GLU A 63 10.78 3.96 -6.26
CA GLU A 63 12.15 3.59 -5.93
C GLU A 63 12.54 4.09 -4.53
N ALA A 64 12.23 5.35 -4.21
CA ALA A 64 12.52 5.93 -2.92
C ALA A 64 11.82 5.18 -1.77
N GLN A 65 10.58 4.77 -1.98
CA GLN A 65 9.83 3.98 -1.00
C GLN A 65 10.47 2.61 -0.76
N ILE A 66 10.81 1.92 -1.83
CA ILE A 66 11.43 0.59 -1.75
C ILE A 66 12.80 0.69 -1.07
N ASP A 67 13.60 1.69 -1.43
CA ASP A 67 14.91 1.92 -0.82
C ASP A 67 14.78 2.18 0.69
N THR A 68 13.77 2.94 1.10
CA THR A 68 13.50 3.19 2.51
C THR A 68 13.24 1.89 3.27
N VAL A 69 12.41 1.02 2.71
CA VAL A 69 12.07 -0.24 3.37
C VAL A 69 13.27 -1.19 3.38
N LEU A 70 13.85 -1.47 2.22
CA LEU A 70 14.90 -2.48 2.10
C LEU A 70 16.24 -1.99 2.65
N GLY A 71 16.56 -0.72 2.48
CA GLY A 71 17.84 -0.15 2.92
C GLY A 71 17.82 0.47 4.29
N GLY A 72 16.66 0.96 4.74
CA GLY A 72 16.54 1.71 5.99
C GLY A 72 15.89 0.94 7.13
N ILE A 73 14.82 0.20 6.82
CA ILE A 73 14.07 -0.53 7.84
C ILE A 73 14.46 -2.00 7.85
N GLY A 74 14.74 -2.53 6.66
CA GLY A 74 15.19 -3.90 6.49
C GLY A 74 14.15 -4.90 6.80
#